data_f4f049b73904be8de9f8d2455283b3a5
#
_entry.id   f4f049b73904be8de9f8d2455283b3a5
#
_cell.length_a   1.000
_cell.length_b   1.000
_cell.length_c   1.000
_cell.angle_alpha   90.00
_cell.angle_beta   90.00
_cell.angle_gamma   90.00
#
_symmetry.space_group_name_H-M   'P 1'
#
loop_
_entity.id
_entity.type
_entity.pdbx_description
1 polymer ?
#
loop_
_entity_poly.entity_id
_entity_poly.type
_entity_poly.pdbx_seq_one_letter_code
_entity_poly.pdbx_strand_id
1 'polypeptide(L)'
;MKGLVKNREFMNMGKFFNIRKLIAATLLFAPALASAQESAVSTSALPFLDRTHGAVRSSMSGLGTVSDDAYSHWGNVSAAAFSSKTFHAGVGYSLWQPSVTKASVTDFGALWPISERWAVTAGVSVAAYPIEHRMDEYGVALSDFRPMDAVAGAGVAFRIIDCLSVGAAFNWAGSRGIDSELDAFAADVNLTFRKYGVNVTAFAKNLGTAVKSSDRQNFALPMSAGLEAGYGLNFGKSSLYGAVQGQCWLGGPFGISPSAAAEYSWNNMIFCRAGLHYGAKKNGLPSYGSLGLGIHLYGFSLDLSWNAALGAMKNTFACGVGYSF
;
A
#
# COMPACT_ATOMS: atom_id res chain seq x y z
N MET A 1 15.02 37.72 32.87
CA MET A 1 16.11 36.90 32.35
C MET A 1 15.82 35.40 32.45
N LYS A 2 14.76 34.88 31.81
CA LYS A 2 14.44 33.42 31.76
C LYS A 2 13.95 32.94 30.38
N GLY A 3 14.23 33.68 29.28
CA GLY A 3 13.73 33.39 27.92
C GLY A 3 14.79 32.97 26.91
N LEU A 4 16.06 32.94 27.24
CA LEU A 4 17.16 32.79 26.25
C LEU A 4 17.89 31.45 26.25
N VAL A 5 17.55 30.53 27.14
CA VAL A 5 18.26 29.24 27.24
C VAL A 5 17.59 28.13 26.43
N LYS A 6 16.31 28.26 26.05
CA LYS A 6 15.56 27.19 25.36
C LYS A 6 15.81 27.08 23.85
N ASN A 7 16.46 28.08 23.23
CA ASN A 7 16.72 28.08 21.77
C ASN A 7 18.09 27.56 21.36
N ARG A 8 18.99 27.21 22.28
CA ARG A 8 20.34 26.72 21.91
C ARG A 8 20.44 25.20 21.72
N GLU A 9 19.56 24.43 22.32
CA GLU A 9 19.57 22.96 22.12
C GLU A 9 18.94 22.52 20.81
N PHE A 10 17.98 23.28 20.26
CA PHE A 10 17.37 22.98 18.96
C PHE A 10 18.27 23.27 17.75
N MET A 11 19.28 24.13 17.90
CA MET A 11 20.17 24.54 16.80
C MET A 11 21.32 23.56 16.55
N ASN A 12 21.58 22.60 17.46
CA ASN A 12 22.69 21.65 17.29
C ASN A 12 22.26 20.32 16.64
N MET A 13 20.96 20.00 16.55
CA MET A 13 20.51 18.79 15.86
C MET A 13 20.50 18.91 14.32
N GLY A 14 20.44 20.11 13.77
CA GLY A 14 20.49 20.35 12.31
C GLY A 14 21.84 20.05 11.64
N LYS A 15 22.92 19.85 12.41
CA LYS A 15 24.25 19.54 11.85
C LYS A 15 24.53 18.05 11.63
N PHE A 16 23.66 17.14 12.11
CA PHE A 16 23.88 15.70 11.97
C PHE A 16 23.20 15.05 10.78
N PHE A 17 22.25 15.74 10.13
CA PHE A 17 21.54 15.16 8.99
C PHE A 17 22.14 15.66 7.67
N ASN A 18 23.20 14.99 7.23
CA ASN A 18 23.83 15.29 5.95
C ASN A 18 23.01 14.58 4.85
N ILE A 19 22.16 15.35 4.14
CA ILE A 19 21.32 14.87 3.01
C ILE A 19 22.13 14.04 2.00
N ARG A 20 23.42 14.38 1.80
CA ARG A 20 24.33 13.61 0.95
C ARG A 20 24.56 12.18 1.46
N LYS A 21 24.54 11.96 2.79
CA LYS A 21 24.68 10.62 3.39
C LYS A 21 23.39 9.81 3.26
N LEU A 22 22.23 10.47 3.28
CA LEU A 22 20.94 9.81 3.05
C LEU A 22 20.81 9.35 1.59
N ILE A 23 21.17 10.22 0.62
CA ILE A 23 21.20 9.88 -0.81
C ILE A 23 22.25 8.78 -1.08
N ALA A 24 23.42 8.84 -0.45
CA ALA A 24 24.43 7.80 -0.56
C ALA A 24 23.98 6.45 0.05
N ALA A 25 23.26 6.47 1.17
CA ALA A 25 22.68 5.26 1.76
C ALA A 25 21.62 4.64 0.84
N THR A 26 20.79 5.45 0.20
CA THR A 26 19.78 4.97 -0.77
C THR A 26 20.44 4.36 -2.02
N LEU A 27 21.55 4.92 -2.47
CA LEU A 27 22.33 4.41 -3.61
C LEU A 27 23.14 3.13 -3.28
N LEU A 28 23.52 2.91 -2.01
CA LEU A 28 24.19 1.69 -1.57
C LEU A 28 23.28 0.46 -1.50
N PHE A 29 21.94 0.65 -1.44
CA PHE A 29 20.97 -0.45 -1.51
C PHE A 29 20.60 -0.85 -2.94
N ALA A 30 20.98 -0.08 -3.96
CA ALA A 30 20.72 -0.40 -5.36
C ALA A 30 21.29 -1.76 -5.82
N PRO A 31 22.50 -2.21 -5.41
CA PRO A 31 23.00 -3.51 -5.83
C PRO A 31 22.28 -4.71 -5.19
N ALA A 32 21.60 -4.55 -4.05
CA ALA A 32 20.79 -5.62 -3.46
C ALA A 32 19.52 -5.95 -4.27
N LEU A 33 19.06 -5.02 -5.12
CA LEU A 33 17.95 -5.21 -6.07
C LEU A 33 18.40 -5.93 -7.36
N ALA A 34 19.72 -6.03 -7.61
CA ALA A 34 20.26 -6.57 -8.85
C ALA A 34 20.18 -8.11 -8.97
N SER A 35 19.81 -8.84 -7.93
CA SER A 35 19.47 -10.26 -8.06
C SER A 35 18.05 -10.39 -8.59
N ALA A 36 17.85 -9.98 -9.85
CA ALA A 36 16.62 -10.18 -10.58
C ALA A 36 16.25 -11.64 -10.57
N GLN A 37 15.03 -11.92 -10.14
CA GLN A 37 14.52 -13.24 -10.00
C GLN A 37 13.41 -13.48 -11.00
N GLU A 38 13.46 -14.60 -11.68
CA GLU A 38 12.30 -15.18 -12.33
C GLU A 38 11.14 -15.21 -11.33
N SER A 39 9.99 -14.72 -11.76
CA SER A 39 8.77 -14.68 -10.94
C SER A 39 8.38 -16.11 -10.62
N ALA A 40 8.55 -16.54 -9.39
CA ALA A 40 7.90 -17.75 -8.94
C ALA A 40 6.37 -17.54 -9.03
N VAL A 41 5.65 -18.57 -9.46
CA VAL A 41 4.19 -18.53 -9.47
C VAL A 41 3.69 -18.33 -8.05
N SER A 42 2.73 -17.42 -7.86
CA SER A 42 2.10 -17.23 -6.55
C SER A 42 1.48 -18.54 -6.07
N THR A 43 1.75 -18.90 -4.82
CA THR A 43 1.21 -20.11 -4.19
C THR A 43 -0.12 -19.86 -3.49
N SER A 44 -0.63 -18.64 -3.49
CA SER A 44 -1.90 -18.26 -2.86
C SER A 44 -3.01 -18.08 -3.89
N ALA A 45 -4.27 -18.35 -3.46
CA ALA A 45 -5.45 -17.96 -4.22
C ALA A 45 -5.59 -16.44 -4.20
N LEU A 46 -6.18 -15.88 -5.27
CA LEU A 46 -6.53 -14.46 -5.36
C LEU A 46 -5.35 -13.52 -4.97
N PRO A 47 -4.17 -13.65 -5.61
CA PRO A 47 -2.96 -12.92 -5.22
C PRO A 47 -3.11 -11.38 -5.36
N PHE A 48 -4.11 -10.92 -6.10
CA PHE A 48 -4.43 -9.51 -6.24
C PHE A 48 -4.93 -8.85 -4.93
N LEU A 49 -5.35 -9.63 -3.92
CA LEU A 49 -5.67 -9.13 -2.58
C LEU A 49 -4.49 -8.46 -1.87
N ASP A 50 -3.25 -8.86 -2.22
CA ASP A 50 -2.04 -8.27 -1.64
C ASP A 50 -1.48 -7.10 -2.46
N ARG A 51 -2.19 -6.67 -3.48
CA ARG A 51 -1.77 -5.55 -4.31
C ARG A 51 -1.77 -4.23 -3.50
N THR A 52 -0.81 -3.36 -3.80
CA THR A 52 -0.78 -2.02 -3.24
C THR A 52 -1.78 -1.12 -3.96
N HIS A 53 -2.67 -0.49 -3.21
CA HIS A 53 -3.70 0.43 -3.69
C HIS A 53 -3.30 1.88 -3.43
N GLY A 54 -3.60 2.76 -4.40
CA GLY A 54 -3.31 4.19 -4.35
C GLY A 54 -1.83 4.55 -4.63
N ALA A 55 -1.62 5.72 -5.24
CA ALA A 55 -0.29 6.18 -5.65
C ALA A 55 0.63 6.51 -4.47
N VAL A 56 0.11 7.06 -3.37
CA VAL A 56 0.87 7.38 -2.16
C VAL A 56 1.53 6.11 -1.60
N ARG A 57 0.75 5.06 -1.35
CA ARG A 57 1.28 3.80 -0.82
C ARG A 57 2.20 3.09 -1.82
N SER A 58 1.86 3.14 -3.11
CA SER A 58 2.71 2.59 -4.16
C SER A 58 4.10 3.25 -4.16
N SER A 59 4.16 4.57 -3.99
CA SER A 59 5.43 5.32 -3.91
C SER A 59 6.23 5.08 -2.63
N MET A 60 5.57 4.57 -1.58
CA MET A 60 6.15 4.20 -0.30
C MET A 60 6.36 2.68 -0.16
N SER A 61 6.43 1.96 -1.29
CA SER A 61 6.64 0.50 -1.33
C SER A 61 5.67 -0.31 -0.49
N GLY A 62 4.39 0.11 -0.45
CA GLY A 62 3.31 -0.57 0.23
C GLY A 62 3.11 -0.19 1.70
N LEU A 63 3.97 0.66 2.29
CA LEU A 63 3.82 1.10 3.66
C LEU A 63 2.56 1.95 3.83
N GLY A 64 1.86 1.76 4.93
CA GLY A 64 0.53 2.32 5.17
C GLY A 64 0.35 3.14 6.44
N THR A 65 1.38 3.31 7.30
CA THR A 65 1.24 4.05 8.58
C THR A 65 0.96 5.53 8.41
N VAL A 66 1.27 6.10 7.25
CA VAL A 66 1.08 7.53 6.97
C VAL A 66 -0.33 7.84 6.47
N SER A 67 -1.04 6.84 5.98
CA SER A 67 -2.30 7.05 5.26
C SER A 67 -3.49 7.19 6.21
N ASP A 68 -3.84 8.40 6.58
CA ASP A 68 -5.17 8.80 7.05
C ASP A 68 -5.94 9.51 5.93
N ASP A 69 -5.87 8.97 4.73
CA ASP A 69 -6.48 9.45 3.49
C ASP A 69 -7.60 8.50 2.99
N ALA A 70 -8.10 8.76 1.79
CA ALA A 70 -9.14 7.97 1.14
C ALA A 70 -8.78 6.47 1.01
N TYR A 71 -7.49 6.13 0.96
CA TYR A 71 -7.01 4.76 0.78
C TYR A 71 -6.66 4.03 2.08
N SER A 72 -7.01 4.58 3.25
CA SER A 72 -6.81 3.96 4.56
C SER A 72 -7.42 2.56 4.65
N HIS A 73 -8.54 2.31 3.94
CA HIS A 73 -9.19 1.01 3.85
C HIS A 73 -8.21 -0.11 3.45
N TRP A 74 -7.39 0.14 2.44
CA TRP A 74 -6.45 -0.83 1.89
C TRP A 74 -5.14 -0.97 2.67
N GLY A 75 -4.81 0.07 3.43
CA GLY A 75 -3.50 0.18 4.11
C GLY A 75 -3.54 -0.13 5.57
N ASN A 76 -4.19 0.77 6.27
CA ASN A 76 -4.24 0.79 7.71
C ASN A 76 -5.56 1.43 8.16
N VAL A 77 -6.58 0.60 8.33
CA VAL A 77 -7.92 1.06 8.74
C VAL A 77 -7.87 1.80 10.08
N SER A 78 -7.05 1.34 11.03
CA SER A 78 -6.96 1.98 12.35
C SER A 78 -6.42 3.42 12.29
N ALA A 79 -5.62 3.78 11.26
CA ALA A 79 -5.15 5.15 11.06
C ALA A 79 -6.30 6.13 10.78
N ALA A 80 -7.41 5.67 10.22
CA ALA A 80 -8.60 6.48 9.94
C ALA A 80 -9.16 7.17 11.20
N ALA A 81 -9.02 6.54 12.37
CA ALA A 81 -9.46 7.12 13.63
C ALA A 81 -8.64 8.33 14.09
N PHE A 82 -7.50 8.60 13.48
CA PHE A 82 -6.66 9.79 13.74
C PHE A 82 -6.86 10.90 12.72
N SER A 83 -7.70 10.71 11.70
CA SER A 83 -7.97 11.75 10.71
C SER A 83 -8.57 13.00 11.38
N SER A 84 -8.04 14.16 10.99
CA SER A 84 -8.53 15.48 11.40
C SER A 84 -9.51 16.09 10.40
N LYS A 85 -9.72 15.44 9.26
CA LYS A 85 -10.62 15.87 8.19
C LYS A 85 -12.00 15.26 8.37
N THR A 86 -13.01 15.89 7.80
CA THR A 86 -14.40 15.45 7.91
C THR A 86 -14.71 14.30 6.97
N PHE A 87 -14.09 14.28 5.80
CA PHE A 87 -14.30 13.26 4.77
C PHE A 87 -13.12 13.21 3.80
N HIS A 88 -12.82 12.02 3.29
CA HIS A 88 -11.85 11.83 2.23
C HIS A 88 -12.45 10.91 1.16
N ALA A 89 -12.26 11.26 -0.10
CA ALA A 89 -12.57 10.40 -1.22
C ALA A 89 -11.44 10.45 -2.24
N GLY A 90 -11.22 9.35 -2.94
CA GLY A 90 -10.16 9.29 -3.95
C GLY A 90 -10.43 8.24 -5.00
N VAL A 91 -9.89 8.50 -6.19
CA VAL A 91 -9.82 7.55 -7.31
C VAL A 91 -8.37 7.43 -7.75
N GLY A 92 -7.93 6.21 -7.97
CA GLY A 92 -6.61 5.89 -8.47
C GLY A 92 -6.68 5.04 -9.72
N TYR A 93 -5.68 5.16 -10.54
CA TYR A 93 -5.47 4.31 -11.71
C TYR A 93 -4.02 3.83 -11.73
N SER A 94 -3.81 2.54 -12.03
CA SER A 94 -2.47 2.02 -12.19
C SER A 94 -2.35 1.06 -13.37
N LEU A 95 -1.22 1.14 -14.06
CA LEU A 95 -0.74 0.14 -14.99
C LEU A 95 0.11 -0.86 -14.20
N TRP A 96 -0.55 -1.95 -13.79
CA TRP A 96 0.07 -2.95 -12.93
C TRP A 96 0.86 -3.95 -13.75
N GLN A 97 2.15 -4.10 -13.43
CA GLN A 97 3.04 -5.05 -14.06
C GLN A 97 2.95 -5.05 -15.61
N PRO A 98 3.20 -3.91 -16.29
CA PRO A 98 2.92 -3.77 -17.73
C PRO A 98 3.73 -4.72 -18.62
N SER A 99 4.79 -5.30 -18.08
CA SER A 99 5.63 -6.29 -18.81
C SER A 99 5.14 -7.74 -18.65
N VAL A 100 4.25 -8.02 -17.70
CA VAL A 100 3.81 -9.39 -17.36
C VAL A 100 2.30 -9.50 -17.49
N THR A 101 1.55 -8.95 -16.54
CA THR A 101 0.08 -9.09 -16.50
C THR A 101 -0.63 -8.05 -17.33
N LYS A 102 -0.01 -6.90 -17.58
CA LYS A 102 -0.57 -5.77 -18.33
C LYS A 102 -1.93 -5.32 -17.78
N ALA A 103 -2.16 -5.47 -16.48
CA ALA A 103 -3.45 -5.16 -15.89
C ALA A 103 -3.64 -3.64 -15.74
N SER A 104 -4.82 -3.18 -16.11
CA SER A 104 -5.32 -1.83 -15.81
C SER A 104 -6.14 -1.89 -14.53
N VAL A 105 -5.71 -1.19 -13.50
CA VAL A 105 -6.35 -1.23 -12.18
C VAL A 105 -6.95 0.12 -11.86
N THR A 106 -8.19 0.12 -11.42
CA THR A 106 -8.87 1.32 -10.91
C THR A 106 -9.24 1.09 -9.45
N ASP A 107 -8.80 2.00 -8.59
CA ASP A 107 -9.03 1.97 -7.15
C ASP A 107 -9.94 3.14 -6.75
N PHE A 108 -10.93 2.86 -5.91
CA PHE A 108 -11.73 3.87 -5.22
C PHE A 108 -11.55 3.68 -3.73
N GLY A 109 -11.49 4.80 -3.01
CA GLY A 109 -11.39 4.78 -1.56
C GLY A 109 -12.17 5.93 -0.96
N ALA A 110 -12.70 5.69 0.25
CA ALA A 110 -13.34 6.70 1.06
C ALA A 110 -13.05 6.46 2.54
N LEU A 111 -12.92 7.56 3.27
CA LEU A 111 -12.78 7.60 4.72
C LEU A 111 -13.71 8.67 5.26
N TRP A 112 -14.50 8.31 6.25
CA TRP A 112 -15.41 9.20 6.94
C TRP A 112 -15.26 9.08 8.46
N PRO A 113 -14.62 10.04 9.13
CA PRO A 113 -14.68 10.18 10.58
C PRO A 113 -16.10 10.56 11.01
N ILE A 114 -16.80 9.63 11.66
CA ILE A 114 -18.18 9.84 12.12
C ILE A 114 -18.20 10.63 13.43
N SER A 115 -17.17 10.46 14.25
CA SER A 115 -17.00 11.15 15.52
C SER A 115 -15.51 11.26 15.88
N GLU A 116 -15.20 11.89 17.01
CA GLU A 116 -13.82 12.00 17.51
C GLU A 116 -13.13 10.64 17.73
N ARG A 117 -13.90 9.56 17.91
CA ARG A 117 -13.37 8.23 18.19
C ARG A 117 -13.64 7.20 17.10
N TRP A 118 -14.65 7.42 16.25
CA TRP A 118 -15.08 6.45 15.25
C TRP A 118 -14.88 6.97 13.83
N ALA A 119 -14.32 6.14 13.00
CA ALA A 119 -14.27 6.37 11.57
C ALA A 119 -14.67 5.11 10.81
N VAL A 120 -15.24 5.30 9.62
CA VAL A 120 -15.52 4.23 8.66
C VAL A 120 -14.70 4.44 7.40
N THR A 121 -14.36 3.34 6.76
CA THR A 121 -13.65 3.31 5.49
C THR A 121 -14.38 2.42 4.51
N ALA A 122 -14.26 2.70 3.23
CA ALA A 122 -14.74 1.84 2.17
C ALA A 122 -13.76 1.87 0.99
N GLY A 123 -13.74 0.78 0.24
CA GLY A 123 -12.89 0.69 -0.93
C GLY A 123 -13.44 -0.27 -1.97
N VAL A 124 -13.20 0.06 -3.25
CA VAL A 124 -13.45 -0.81 -4.39
C VAL A 124 -12.22 -0.76 -5.30
N SER A 125 -11.77 -1.91 -5.73
CA SER A 125 -10.66 -2.04 -6.69
C SER A 125 -11.04 -3.03 -7.78
N VAL A 126 -10.82 -2.64 -9.02
CA VAL A 126 -11.07 -3.48 -10.20
C VAL A 126 -9.81 -3.53 -11.04
N ALA A 127 -9.36 -4.73 -11.36
CA ALA A 127 -8.30 -4.99 -12.31
C ALA A 127 -8.88 -5.63 -13.56
N ALA A 128 -8.59 -5.05 -14.72
CA ALA A 128 -8.95 -5.58 -16.01
C ALA A 128 -7.68 -5.96 -16.77
N TYR A 129 -7.63 -7.19 -17.25
CA TYR A 129 -6.51 -7.74 -18.00
C TYR A 129 -6.70 -7.55 -19.53
N PRO A 130 -5.70 -7.86 -20.36
CA PRO A 130 -5.86 -7.85 -21.81
C PRO A 130 -7.02 -8.75 -22.26
N ILE A 131 -7.62 -8.38 -23.37
CA ILE A 131 -8.65 -9.22 -24.01
C ILE A 131 -8.00 -10.48 -24.57
N GLU A 132 -8.59 -11.62 -24.28
CA GLU A 132 -8.21 -12.91 -24.82
C GLU A 132 -9.11 -13.28 -26.01
N HIS A 133 -8.50 -13.41 -27.18
CA HIS A 133 -9.19 -13.85 -28.40
C HIS A 133 -9.27 -15.37 -28.38
N ARG A 134 -10.47 -15.90 -28.40
CA ARG A 134 -10.74 -17.33 -28.31
C ARG A 134 -11.06 -17.93 -29.66
N MET A 135 -10.61 -19.17 -29.87
CA MET A 135 -10.95 -20.00 -31.01
C MET A 135 -11.37 -21.37 -30.55
N ASP A 136 -12.27 -22.03 -31.25
CA ASP A 136 -12.58 -23.42 -31.00
C ASP A 136 -11.49 -24.36 -31.59
N GLU A 137 -11.65 -25.66 -31.41
CA GLU A 137 -10.72 -26.67 -31.90
C GLU A 137 -10.60 -26.74 -33.45
N TYR A 138 -11.53 -26.11 -34.15
CA TYR A 138 -11.56 -25.99 -35.64
C TYR A 138 -11.02 -24.66 -36.13
N GLY A 139 -10.56 -23.78 -35.25
CA GLY A 139 -10.04 -22.46 -35.60
C GLY A 139 -11.13 -21.40 -35.84
N VAL A 140 -12.39 -21.67 -35.49
CA VAL A 140 -13.47 -20.70 -35.57
C VAL A 140 -13.40 -19.74 -34.38
N ALA A 141 -13.44 -18.44 -34.65
CA ALA A 141 -13.43 -17.42 -33.63
C ALA A 141 -14.64 -17.53 -32.69
N LEU A 142 -14.39 -17.64 -31.40
CA LEU A 142 -15.39 -17.53 -30.35
C LEU A 142 -15.47 -16.08 -29.84
N SER A 143 -16.41 -15.82 -28.95
CA SER A 143 -16.51 -14.50 -28.32
C SER A 143 -15.24 -14.20 -27.52
N ASP A 144 -14.74 -12.98 -27.67
CA ASP A 144 -13.64 -12.46 -26.87
C ASP A 144 -14.00 -12.46 -25.39
N PHE A 145 -13.00 -12.71 -24.55
CA PHE A 145 -13.15 -12.68 -23.10
C PHE A 145 -12.12 -11.73 -22.47
N ARG A 146 -12.53 -11.01 -21.45
CA ARG A 146 -11.64 -10.15 -20.68
C ARG A 146 -11.61 -10.60 -19.22
N PRO A 147 -10.50 -11.21 -18.76
CA PRO A 147 -10.34 -11.55 -17.36
C PRO A 147 -10.40 -10.31 -16.47
N MET A 148 -10.99 -10.44 -15.30
CA MET A 148 -11.15 -9.35 -14.34
C MET A 148 -11.03 -9.85 -12.91
N ASP A 149 -10.39 -9.05 -12.07
CA ASP A 149 -10.41 -9.21 -10.61
C ASP A 149 -11.08 -8.00 -9.98
N ALA A 150 -11.83 -8.22 -8.92
CA ALA A 150 -12.45 -7.16 -8.15
C ALA A 150 -12.32 -7.41 -6.65
N VAL A 151 -12.14 -6.34 -5.89
CA VAL A 151 -12.19 -6.35 -4.43
C VAL A 151 -13.10 -5.19 -4.00
N ALA A 152 -14.01 -5.45 -3.08
CA ALA A 152 -14.84 -4.42 -2.46
C ALA A 152 -14.94 -4.69 -0.96
N GLY A 153 -14.88 -3.63 -0.15
CA GLY A 153 -14.93 -3.80 1.28
C GLY A 153 -15.28 -2.53 2.03
N ALA A 154 -15.54 -2.74 3.32
CA ALA A 154 -15.78 -1.69 4.29
C ALA A 154 -15.02 -1.99 5.58
N GLY A 155 -14.67 -0.95 6.31
CA GLY A 155 -13.94 -1.07 7.56
C GLY A 155 -14.39 -0.04 8.59
N VAL A 156 -14.07 -0.33 9.83
CA VAL A 156 -14.34 0.55 10.97
C VAL A 156 -13.07 0.71 11.80
N ALA A 157 -12.84 1.93 12.25
CA ALA A 157 -11.75 2.28 13.16
C ALA A 157 -12.30 2.89 14.44
N PHE A 158 -11.67 2.56 15.55
CA PHE A 158 -12.02 3.08 16.86
C PHE A 158 -10.76 3.56 17.62
N ARG A 159 -10.77 4.80 18.08
CA ARG A 159 -9.74 5.38 18.93
C ARG A 159 -10.01 5.00 20.39
N ILE A 160 -9.21 4.07 20.90
CA ILE A 160 -9.31 3.57 22.29
C ILE A 160 -8.91 4.68 23.26
N ILE A 161 -7.76 5.28 23.02
CA ILE A 161 -7.20 6.46 23.73
C ILE A 161 -6.56 7.39 22.70
N ASP A 162 -6.13 8.58 23.12
CA ASP A 162 -5.61 9.62 22.19
C ASP A 162 -4.44 9.17 21.32
N CYS A 163 -3.69 8.15 21.73
CA CYS A 163 -2.54 7.65 21.00
C CYS A 163 -2.69 6.21 20.47
N LEU A 164 -3.82 5.55 20.71
CA LEU A 164 -4.03 4.15 20.34
C LEU A 164 -5.37 3.94 19.68
N SER A 165 -5.36 3.33 18.51
CA SER A 165 -6.56 2.98 17.75
C SER A 165 -6.51 1.54 17.26
N VAL A 166 -7.67 0.93 17.09
CA VAL A 166 -7.88 -0.37 16.47
C VAL A 166 -8.77 -0.19 15.24
N GLY A 167 -8.54 -0.99 14.22
CA GLY A 167 -9.34 -1.02 13.00
C GLY A 167 -9.56 -2.43 12.50
N ALA A 168 -10.70 -2.64 11.87
CA ALA A 168 -11.01 -3.88 11.19
C ALA A 168 -11.69 -3.57 9.85
N ALA A 169 -11.39 -4.36 8.82
CA ALA A 169 -12.05 -4.32 7.53
C ALA A 169 -12.53 -5.71 7.14
N PHE A 170 -13.56 -5.72 6.32
CA PHE A 170 -14.08 -6.93 5.69
C PHE A 170 -14.18 -6.71 4.19
N ASN A 171 -13.60 -7.62 3.41
CA ASN A 171 -13.43 -7.54 1.98
C ASN A 171 -14.05 -8.75 1.30
N TRP A 172 -14.82 -8.54 0.26
CA TRP A 172 -15.14 -9.51 -0.76
C TRP A 172 -14.13 -9.39 -1.91
N ALA A 173 -13.64 -10.51 -2.41
CA ALA A 173 -12.76 -10.59 -3.55
C ALA A 173 -13.28 -11.60 -4.56
N GLY A 174 -13.35 -11.21 -5.82
CA GLY A 174 -13.78 -12.06 -6.92
C GLY A 174 -12.81 -12.02 -8.09
N SER A 175 -12.57 -13.18 -8.70
CA SER A 175 -11.78 -13.32 -9.92
C SER A 175 -12.62 -14.04 -10.97
N ARG A 176 -12.60 -13.50 -12.18
CA ARG A 176 -13.33 -14.04 -13.33
C ARG A 176 -12.36 -14.33 -14.45
N GLY A 177 -12.04 -15.61 -14.61
CA GLY A 177 -11.27 -16.16 -15.73
C GLY A 177 -12.17 -16.82 -16.76
N ILE A 178 -11.60 -17.35 -17.85
CA ILE A 178 -12.37 -17.99 -18.94
C ILE A 178 -13.21 -19.17 -18.42
N ASP A 179 -12.54 -20.08 -17.70
CA ASP A 179 -13.14 -21.32 -17.20
C ASP A 179 -13.11 -21.40 -15.66
N SER A 180 -12.87 -20.27 -15.01
CA SER A 180 -12.75 -20.20 -13.56
C SER A 180 -13.44 -18.97 -12.99
N GLU A 181 -14.21 -19.20 -11.96
CA GLU A 181 -14.83 -18.16 -11.16
C GLU A 181 -14.50 -18.44 -9.69
N LEU A 182 -13.87 -17.48 -9.04
CA LEU A 182 -13.44 -17.61 -7.66
C LEU A 182 -13.96 -16.43 -6.85
N ASP A 183 -14.55 -16.71 -5.70
CA ASP A 183 -14.97 -15.73 -4.73
C ASP A 183 -14.42 -16.08 -3.36
N ALA A 184 -14.03 -15.06 -2.60
CA ALA A 184 -13.57 -15.21 -1.24
C ALA A 184 -13.94 -14.00 -0.39
N PHE A 185 -13.97 -14.22 0.92
CA PHE A 185 -14.07 -13.18 1.92
C PHE A 185 -12.80 -13.14 2.74
N ALA A 186 -12.32 -11.94 3.02
CA ALA A 186 -11.11 -11.70 3.78
C ALA A 186 -11.36 -10.61 4.83
N ALA A 187 -10.70 -10.72 5.97
CA ALA A 187 -10.73 -9.71 7.02
C ALA A 187 -9.32 -9.19 7.29
N ASP A 188 -9.23 -7.90 7.58
CA ASP A 188 -8.01 -7.23 8.01
C ASP A 188 -8.18 -6.65 9.41
N VAL A 189 -7.15 -6.70 10.22
CA VAL A 189 -7.13 -6.11 11.57
C VAL A 189 -5.85 -5.31 11.73
N ASN A 190 -5.98 -4.11 12.28
CA ASN A 190 -4.87 -3.20 12.54
C ASN A 190 -4.95 -2.62 13.96
N LEU A 191 -3.79 -2.42 14.57
CA LEU A 191 -3.62 -1.70 15.83
C LEU A 191 -2.53 -0.65 15.63
N THR A 192 -2.88 0.63 15.78
CA THR A 192 -1.94 1.74 15.57
C THR A 192 -1.73 2.55 16.85
N PHE A 193 -0.46 2.71 17.21
CA PHE A 193 -0.01 3.69 18.17
C PHE A 193 0.59 4.91 17.45
N ARG A 194 0.11 6.13 17.81
CA ARG A 194 0.60 7.39 17.23
C ARG A 194 0.80 8.43 18.32
N LYS A 195 2.06 8.80 18.56
CA LYS A 195 2.39 9.85 19.55
C LYS A 195 3.78 10.43 19.28
N TYR A 196 3.91 11.75 19.46
CA TYR A 196 5.19 12.49 19.34
C TYR A 196 5.96 12.23 18.04
N GLY A 197 5.25 12.14 16.92
CA GLY A 197 5.85 11.83 15.61
C GLY A 197 6.14 10.35 15.36
N VAL A 198 6.04 9.50 16.40
CA VAL A 198 6.17 8.04 16.26
C VAL A 198 4.83 7.44 15.83
N ASN A 199 4.85 6.60 14.82
CA ASN A 199 3.74 5.75 14.39
C ASN A 199 4.20 4.30 14.42
N VAL A 200 3.43 3.43 15.08
CA VAL A 200 3.68 1.97 15.06
C VAL A 200 2.36 1.29 14.79
N THR A 201 2.33 0.41 13.80
CA THR A 201 1.15 -0.37 13.44
C THR A 201 1.48 -1.86 13.45
N ALA A 202 0.73 -2.63 14.21
CA ALA A 202 0.63 -4.07 14.05
C ALA A 202 -0.56 -4.38 13.14
N PHE A 203 -0.39 -5.31 12.21
CA PHE A 203 -1.44 -5.67 11.26
C PHE A 203 -1.48 -7.17 10.99
N ALA A 204 -2.68 -7.64 10.68
CA ALA A 204 -2.92 -8.93 10.02
C ALA A 204 -3.90 -8.69 8.87
N LYS A 205 -3.58 -9.20 7.68
CA LYS A 205 -4.31 -8.93 6.44
C LYS A 205 -4.74 -10.20 5.75
N ASN A 206 -5.83 -10.09 4.98
CA ASN A 206 -6.37 -11.15 4.14
C ASN A 206 -6.70 -12.43 4.92
N LEU A 207 -7.10 -12.30 6.19
CA LEU A 207 -7.52 -13.42 7.02
C LEU A 207 -8.83 -13.98 6.48
N GLY A 208 -8.81 -15.18 5.94
CA GLY A 208 -9.99 -15.80 5.34
C GLY A 208 -9.86 -17.30 5.15
N THR A 209 -10.90 -17.90 4.61
CA THR A 209 -10.94 -19.34 4.34
C THR A 209 -10.20 -19.66 3.05
N ALA A 210 -9.66 -20.87 2.95
CA ALA A 210 -9.08 -21.36 1.69
C ALA A 210 -10.13 -21.42 0.58
N VAL A 211 -9.73 -21.07 -0.63
CA VAL A 211 -10.55 -21.15 -1.84
C VAL A 211 -10.34 -22.53 -2.48
N LYS A 212 -11.42 -23.16 -2.90
CA LYS A 212 -11.39 -24.44 -3.59
C LYS A 212 -11.25 -24.23 -5.09
N SER A 213 -10.25 -24.85 -5.70
CA SER A 213 -10.17 -24.97 -7.15
C SER A 213 -11.13 -26.03 -7.68
N SER A 214 -11.46 -25.99 -8.98
CA SER A 214 -12.19 -27.05 -9.69
C SER A 214 -11.62 -28.44 -9.44
N ASP A 215 -10.30 -28.58 -9.28
CA ASP A 215 -9.58 -29.83 -9.02
C ASP A 215 -9.61 -30.26 -7.55
N ARG A 216 -10.48 -29.69 -6.72
CA ARG A 216 -10.60 -29.95 -5.27
C ARG A 216 -9.35 -29.61 -4.44
N GLN A 217 -8.37 -28.92 -5.01
CA GLN A 217 -7.25 -28.41 -4.23
C GLN A 217 -7.65 -27.14 -3.50
N ASN A 218 -7.21 -27.02 -2.25
CA ASN A 218 -7.45 -25.83 -1.41
C ASN A 218 -6.23 -24.92 -1.49
N PHE A 219 -6.45 -23.67 -1.88
CA PHE A 219 -5.43 -22.63 -1.88
C PHE A 219 -5.76 -21.59 -0.81
N ALA A 220 -4.81 -21.32 0.08
CA ALA A 220 -4.97 -20.27 1.07
C ALA A 220 -4.97 -18.90 0.41
N LEU A 221 -5.66 -17.94 1.01
CA LEU A 221 -5.54 -16.52 0.66
C LEU A 221 -4.11 -16.01 0.96
N PRO A 222 -3.68 -14.86 0.39
CA PRO A 222 -2.38 -14.25 0.68
C PRO A 222 -2.36 -13.64 2.09
N MET A 223 -2.62 -14.46 3.11
CA MET A 223 -2.65 -14.06 4.51
C MET A 223 -1.27 -13.60 4.96
N SER A 224 -1.22 -12.49 5.65
CA SER A 224 0.03 -11.94 6.18
C SER A 224 -0.19 -11.23 7.50
N ALA A 225 0.88 -11.12 8.29
CA ALA A 225 0.92 -10.33 9.50
C ALA A 225 2.25 -9.59 9.60
N GLY A 226 2.26 -8.45 10.27
CA GLY A 226 3.49 -7.68 10.38
C GLY A 226 3.41 -6.50 11.33
N LEU A 227 4.54 -5.82 11.37
CA LEU A 227 4.74 -4.59 12.11
C LEU A 227 5.31 -3.52 11.18
N GLU A 228 4.79 -2.32 11.28
CA GLU A 228 5.31 -1.14 10.62
C GLU A 228 5.63 -0.09 11.70
N ALA A 229 6.76 0.57 11.58
CA ALA A 229 7.18 1.64 12.48
C ALA A 229 7.70 2.82 11.66
N GLY A 230 7.25 4.02 12.00
CA GLY A 230 7.68 5.24 11.34
C GLY A 230 7.87 6.40 12.30
N TYR A 231 8.64 7.39 11.86
CA TYR A 231 8.92 8.59 12.61
C TYR A 231 8.92 9.83 11.72
N GLY A 232 8.18 10.85 12.15
CA GLY A 232 8.07 12.13 11.49
C GLY A 232 8.81 13.24 12.22
N LEU A 233 9.54 14.05 11.47
CA LEU A 233 10.27 15.25 11.91
C LEU A 233 9.73 16.47 11.18
N ASN A 234 9.37 17.52 11.94
CA ASN A 234 8.95 18.81 11.36
C ASN A 234 10.04 19.87 11.59
N PHE A 235 10.40 20.59 10.54
CA PHE A 235 11.41 21.65 10.57
C PHE A 235 10.97 22.86 9.72
N GLY A 236 10.29 23.78 10.36
CA GLY A 236 9.72 24.96 9.72
C GLY A 236 8.57 24.59 8.77
N LYS A 237 8.73 24.88 7.49
CA LYS A 237 7.73 24.54 6.44
C LYS A 237 7.93 23.14 5.85
N SER A 238 8.96 22.43 6.27
CA SER A 238 9.30 21.11 5.76
C SER A 238 9.04 20.03 6.80
N SER A 239 8.71 18.82 6.33
CA SER A 239 8.71 17.63 7.17
C SER A 239 9.42 16.48 6.46
N LEU A 240 9.97 15.60 7.24
CA LEU A 240 10.56 14.34 6.79
C LEU A 240 9.92 13.21 7.60
N TYR A 241 9.41 12.22 6.92
CA TYR A 241 8.89 10.99 7.50
C TYR A 241 9.68 9.80 6.98
N GLY A 242 10.05 8.90 7.87
CA GLY A 242 10.68 7.64 7.51
C GLY A 242 9.96 6.48 8.17
N ALA A 243 9.80 5.36 7.47
CA ALA A 243 9.15 4.18 7.99
C ALA A 243 9.82 2.89 7.50
N VAL A 244 9.69 1.84 8.32
CA VAL A 244 10.12 0.48 8.02
C VAL A 244 9.02 -0.50 8.36
N GLN A 245 8.92 -1.59 7.59
CA GLN A 245 7.93 -2.64 7.79
C GLN A 245 8.61 -4.00 7.70
N GLY A 246 8.17 -4.94 8.56
CA GLY A 246 8.41 -6.37 8.41
C GLY A 246 7.07 -7.08 8.27
N GLN A 247 6.90 -7.81 7.17
CA GLN A 247 5.68 -8.57 6.87
C GLN A 247 6.02 -10.05 6.75
N CYS A 248 5.29 -10.91 7.44
CA CYS A 248 5.42 -12.36 7.38
C CYS A 248 4.20 -12.96 6.66
N TRP A 249 4.44 -13.91 5.79
CA TRP A 249 3.40 -14.61 5.01
C TRP A 249 2.96 -15.86 5.75
N LEU A 250 1.62 -16.04 5.88
CA LEU A 250 0.98 -17.11 6.65
C LEU A 250 0.21 -18.10 5.77
N GLY A 251 -0.19 -17.69 4.58
CA GLY A 251 -1.03 -18.45 3.65
C GLY A 251 -0.27 -19.34 2.66
N GLY A 252 0.98 -19.72 2.94
CA GLY A 252 1.82 -20.50 2.05
C GLY A 252 3.18 -20.81 2.67
N PRO A 253 4.25 -20.99 1.89
CA PRO A 253 5.59 -21.10 2.42
C PRO A 253 5.94 -19.89 3.27
N PHE A 254 6.53 -20.11 4.44
CA PHE A 254 6.95 -19.02 5.30
C PHE A 254 7.95 -18.10 4.57
N GLY A 255 7.63 -16.80 4.51
CA GLY A 255 8.45 -15.78 3.90
C GLY A 255 8.38 -14.48 4.68
N ILE A 256 9.45 -13.70 4.62
CA ILE A 256 9.53 -12.38 5.23
C ILE A 256 9.81 -11.36 4.14
N SER A 257 9.03 -10.28 4.12
CA SER A 257 9.17 -9.15 3.20
C SER A 257 9.42 -7.88 3.99
N PRO A 258 10.69 -7.45 4.14
CA PRO A 258 11.00 -6.14 4.70
C PRO A 258 10.79 -5.03 3.67
N SER A 259 10.32 -3.87 4.15
CA SER A 259 10.18 -2.65 3.36
C SER A 259 10.69 -1.46 4.14
N ALA A 260 11.15 -0.43 3.44
CA ALA A 260 11.53 0.85 4.01
C ALA A 260 11.14 1.98 3.06
N ALA A 261 10.70 3.11 3.60
CA ALA A 261 10.36 4.27 2.79
C ALA A 261 10.61 5.59 3.51
N ALA A 262 10.72 6.65 2.73
CA ALA A 262 10.83 8.01 3.21
C ALA A 262 9.96 8.96 2.38
N GLU A 263 9.37 9.93 3.06
CA GLU A 263 8.60 11.02 2.47
C GLU A 263 9.18 12.35 2.95
N TYR A 264 9.46 13.23 2.02
CA TYR A 264 9.74 14.64 2.28
C TYR A 264 8.55 15.47 1.85
N SER A 265 8.07 16.38 2.69
CA SER A 265 7.07 17.35 2.30
C SER A 265 7.56 18.79 2.51
N TRP A 266 7.13 19.66 1.62
CA TRP A 266 7.33 21.10 1.71
C TRP A 266 5.98 21.81 1.80
N ASN A 267 5.78 22.54 2.89
CA ASN A 267 4.57 23.32 3.19
C ASN A 267 3.27 22.47 3.17
N ASN A 268 3.36 21.16 3.38
CA ASN A 268 2.26 20.20 3.18
C ASN A 268 1.58 20.30 1.80
N MET A 269 2.29 20.82 0.81
CA MET A 269 1.80 21.02 -0.55
C MET A 269 2.53 20.16 -1.58
N ILE A 270 3.84 20.03 -1.46
CA ILE A 270 4.67 19.24 -2.39
C ILE A 270 5.27 18.08 -1.61
N PHE A 271 5.13 16.88 -2.16
CA PHE A 271 5.59 15.63 -1.56
C PHE A 271 6.53 14.91 -2.51
N CYS A 272 7.67 14.47 -1.99
CA CYS A 272 8.60 13.58 -2.68
C CYS A 272 8.75 12.32 -1.85
N ARG A 273 8.58 11.16 -2.47
CA ARG A 273 8.56 9.85 -1.80
C ARG A 273 9.53 8.89 -2.47
N ALA A 274 10.12 8.03 -1.67
CA ALA A 274 10.93 6.93 -2.14
C ALA A 274 10.78 5.74 -1.20
N GLY A 275 10.79 4.53 -1.75
CA GLY A 275 10.67 3.32 -0.97
C GLY A 275 11.39 2.13 -1.60
N LEU A 276 11.64 1.12 -0.78
CA LEU A 276 12.25 -0.14 -1.15
C LEU A 276 11.46 -1.28 -0.52
N HIS A 277 11.16 -2.29 -1.32
CA HIS A 277 10.50 -3.52 -0.90
C HIS A 277 11.36 -4.72 -1.28
N TYR A 278 11.61 -5.61 -0.33
CA TYR A 278 12.24 -6.88 -0.59
C TYR A 278 11.18 -8.00 -0.53
N GLY A 279 10.88 -8.58 -1.68
CA GLY A 279 9.84 -9.59 -1.82
C GLY A 279 10.24 -10.96 -1.27
N ALA A 280 9.28 -11.68 -0.71
CA ALA A 280 9.45 -13.06 -0.29
C ALA A 280 9.48 -13.99 -1.51
N LYS A 281 10.65 -14.32 -1.99
CA LYS A 281 10.88 -15.12 -3.22
C LYS A 281 10.09 -16.43 -3.27
N LYS A 282 10.02 -17.15 -2.14
CA LYS A 282 9.28 -18.41 -2.03
C LYS A 282 7.77 -18.27 -2.22
N ASN A 283 7.25 -17.04 -2.07
CA ASN A 283 5.83 -16.70 -2.25
C ASN A 283 5.57 -16.04 -3.61
N GLY A 284 6.55 -15.98 -4.50
CA GLY A 284 6.41 -15.35 -5.80
C GLY A 284 6.36 -13.81 -5.77
N LEU A 285 6.79 -13.19 -4.66
CA LEU A 285 6.71 -11.74 -4.48
C LEU A 285 7.99 -11.05 -5.01
N PRO A 286 7.85 -10.06 -5.89
CA PRO A 286 8.98 -9.33 -6.46
C PRO A 286 9.57 -8.33 -5.48
N SER A 287 10.89 -8.08 -5.61
CA SER A 287 11.54 -6.93 -4.98
C SER A 287 11.52 -5.74 -5.92
N TYR A 288 11.29 -4.54 -5.37
CA TYR A 288 11.24 -3.31 -6.17
C TYR A 288 11.60 -2.07 -5.36
N GLY A 289 12.02 -1.01 -6.07
CA GLY A 289 12.12 0.34 -5.56
C GLY A 289 10.97 1.19 -6.09
N SER A 290 10.50 2.15 -5.33
CA SER A 290 9.45 3.07 -5.72
C SER A 290 9.86 4.52 -5.55
N LEU A 291 9.35 5.37 -6.43
CA LEU A 291 9.46 6.82 -6.36
C LEU A 291 8.07 7.44 -6.51
N GLY A 292 7.86 8.58 -5.93
CA GLY A 292 6.60 9.29 -6.09
C GLY A 292 6.69 10.79 -5.86
N LEU A 293 5.75 11.47 -6.47
CA LEU A 293 5.53 12.90 -6.34
C LEU A 293 4.08 13.16 -5.99
N GLY A 294 3.82 14.15 -5.15
CA GLY A 294 2.47 14.56 -4.78
C GLY A 294 2.34 16.08 -4.74
N ILE A 295 1.18 16.59 -5.12
CA ILE A 295 0.78 17.98 -4.98
C ILE A 295 -0.58 18.02 -4.30
N HIS A 296 -0.64 18.68 -3.13
CA HIS A 296 -1.85 18.81 -2.34
C HIS A 296 -2.19 20.29 -2.17
N LEU A 297 -3.37 20.70 -2.66
CA LEU A 297 -3.81 22.10 -2.68
C LEU A 297 -5.32 22.18 -2.45
N TYR A 298 -5.76 23.04 -1.53
CA TYR A 298 -7.20 23.35 -1.30
C TYR A 298 -8.07 22.08 -1.06
N GLY A 299 -7.52 21.08 -0.39
CA GLY A 299 -8.20 19.81 -0.14
C GLY A 299 -8.07 18.77 -1.28
N PHE A 300 -7.64 19.19 -2.47
CA PHE A 300 -7.31 18.25 -3.56
C PHE A 300 -5.91 17.72 -3.42
N SER A 301 -5.73 16.46 -3.75
CA SER A 301 -4.44 15.79 -3.90
C SER A 301 -4.30 15.18 -5.29
N LEU A 302 -3.12 15.31 -5.87
CA LEU A 302 -2.68 14.61 -7.07
C LEU A 302 -1.37 13.92 -6.73
N ASP A 303 -1.36 12.61 -6.80
CA ASP A 303 -0.20 11.79 -6.46
C ASP A 303 0.17 10.88 -7.63
N LEU A 304 1.46 10.75 -7.88
CA LEU A 304 2.05 9.90 -8.92
C LEU A 304 3.06 8.96 -8.28
N SER A 305 3.13 7.74 -8.78
CA SER A 305 4.17 6.79 -8.39
C SER A 305 4.71 6.00 -9.58
N TRP A 306 5.96 5.62 -9.46
CA TRP A 306 6.66 4.75 -10.38
C TRP A 306 7.45 3.70 -9.61
N ASN A 307 7.22 2.43 -9.93
CA ASN A 307 7.97 1.33 -9.36
C ASN A 307 9.08 0.92 -10.32
N ALA A 308 10.30 1.24 -9.92
CA ALA A 308 11.52 0.84 -10.60
C ALA A 308 11.95 -0.52 -10.05
N ALA A 309 11.87 -1.55 -10.87
CA ALA A 309 12.33 -2.88 -10.49
C ALA A 309 12.93 -3.62 -11.67
N LEU A 310 13.67 -4.65 -11.35
CA LEU A 310 13.96 -5.73 -12.26
C LEU A 310 12.86 -6.79 -12.06
N GLY A 311 12.27 -7.31 -13.13
CA GLY A 311 11.23 -8.33 -13.05
C GLY A 311 9.79 -7.80 -13.20
N ALA A 312 8.84 -8.51 -12.59
CA ALA A 312 7.40 -8.31 -12.82
C ALA A 312 6.90 -6.89 -12.50
N MET A 313 7.42 -6.25 -11.46
CA MET A 313 7.02 -4.89 -11.06
C MET A 313 7.64 -3.76 -11.89
N LYS A 314 8.52 -4.10 -12.87
CA LYS A 314 9.19 -3.11 -13.72
C LYS A 314 8.18 -2.22 -14.43
N ASN A 315 8.40 -0.89 -14.30
CA ASN A 315 7.56 0.13 -14.93
C ASN A 315 6.08 0.09 -14.52
N THR A 316 5.76 -0.36 -13.33
CA THR A 316 4.43 -0.16 -12.76
C THR A 316 4.25 1.32 -12.42
N PHE A 317 3.21 1.93 -12.96
CA PHE A 317 2.84 3.32 -12.72
C PHE A 317 1.50 3.40 -12.02
N ALA A 318 1.38 4.33 -11.09
CA ALA A 318 0.09 4.67 -10.52
C ALA A 318 -0.08 6.18 -10.44
N CYS A 319 -1.31 6.63 -10.63
CA CYS A 319 -1.74 7.99 -10.36
C CYS A 319 -2.99 7.98 -9.49
N GLY A 320 -3.17 9.00 -8.70
CA GLY A 320 -4.33 9.13 -7.82
C GLY A 320 -4.74 10.58 -7.67
N VAL A 321 -6.05 10.79 -7.62
CA VAL A 321 -6.66 12.07 -7.28
C VAL A 321 -7.51 11.85 -6.05
N GLY A 322 -7.41 12.75 -5.07
CA GLY A 322 -8.18 12.72 -3.85
C GLY A 322 -8.74 14.09 -3.51
N TYR A 323 -9.77 14.07 -2.69
CA TYR A 323 -10.33 15.27 -2.07
C TYR A 323 -10.59 15.03 -0.59
N SER A 324 -10.24 16.01 0.23
CA SER A 324 -10.36 15.98 1.69
C SER A 324 -10.91 17.32 2.21
N PHE A 325 -11.96 17.30 3.02
CA PHE A 325 -12.57 18.48 3.63
C PHE A 325 -12.95 18.30 5.10
#